data_9c45c74e68cea6afbea33ecae52e26ea
#
_entry.id   9c45c74e68cea6afbea33ecae52e26ea
#
_cell.length_a   1.000
_cell.length_b   1.000
_cell.length_c   1.000
_cell.angle_alpha   90.00
_cell.angle_beta   90.00
_cell.angle_gamma   90.00
#
_symmetry.space_group_name_H-M   'P 1'
#
loop_
_entity.id
_entity.type
_entity.pdbx_description
1 polymer ?
#
loop_
_entity_poly.entity_id
_entity_poly.type
_entity_poly.pdbx_seq_one_letter_code
_entity_poly.pdbx_strand_id
1 'polypeptide(L)'
;MKNYEQIKNYAKKCISGEIISCKKHKWACERFLRDAEKFETDPEYPYYWNEEAAQSIVDWFALLRHSKGILAGKPILLTEWQRFRICQLYGWRKKKNGMRRFKKAFTEVARKNAKSQEEAGIALYEISVTATKNREVCEVYTAGVKRDQSKIVFNEADLMLRGSPLRKKFDVTKVMITHTKTGSFIKPLSKEDGKSGDGTNPAALIVDEYHQHPTTEFYDLGLGANTKEPLLMIITTAGVDLTYPCYTMEYTYCSRILDPFSDVEDEEYLVDICEMDTEDYGDLERLGNEELWHKANPIRMTYEDGQDKIRGEYKIAKEIPEHMTAFLTKCLNVWVQAQENGYMDMAKWKACQVDEIPINTKGMSVYVGFDM
;
A
#
# COMPACT_ATOMS: atom_id res chain seq x y z
N MET A 1 13.90 -2.22 -23.57
CA MET A 1 14.74 -1.96 -22.36
C MET A 1 14.35 -3.00 -21.32
N LYS A 2 15.32 -3.61 -20.61
CA LYS A 2 15.05 -4.59 -19.53
C LYS A 2 14.31 -3.91 -18.36
N ASN A 3 13.51 -4.66 -17.62
CA ASN A 3 12.77 -4.11 -16.45
C ASN A 3 13.70 -3.50 -15.42
N TYR A 4 14.85 -4.14 -15.16
CA TYR A 4 15.85 -3.59 -14.25
C TYR A 4 16.27 -2.16 -14.59
N GLU A 5 16.61 -1.91 -15.85
CA GLU A 5 17.01 -0.57 -16.29
C GLU A 5 15.85 0.42 -16.30
N GLN A 6 14.63 -0.04 -16.59
CA GLN A 6 13.44 0.81 -16.53
C GLN A 6 13.19 1.32 -15.11
N ILE A 7 13.21 0.42 -14.12
CA ILE A 7 12.95 0.82 -12.72
C ILE A 7 14.13 1.59 -12.10
N LYS A 8 15.38 1.35 -12.53
CA LYS A 8 16.53 2.22 -12.17
C LYS A 8 16.34 3.65 -12.69
N ASN A 9 15.91 3.78 -13.93
CA ASN A 9 15.65 5.09 -14.54
C ASN A 9 14.49 5.81 -13.85
N TYR A 10 13.39 5.09 -13.57
CA TYR A 10 12.26 5.63 -12.80
C TYR A 10 12.70 6.14 -11.43
N ALA A 11 13.47 5.35 -10.67
CA ALA A 11 13.97 5.75 -9.36
C ALA A 11 14.83 7.03 -9.42
N LYS A 12 15.73 7.13 -10.41
CA LYS A 12 16.54 8.33 -10.63
C LYS A 12 15.69 9.57 -10.93
N LYS A 13 14.64 9.43 -11.74
CA LYS A 13 13.71 10.52 -12.07
C LYS A 13 12.91 11.00 -10.85
N CYS A 14 12.49 10.07 -9.96
CA CYS A 14 11.83 10.44 -8.71
C CYS A 14 12.78 11.22 -7.78
N ILE A 15 14.02 10.75 -7.62
CA ILE A 15 15.01 11.39 -6.76
C ILE A 15 15.40 12.78 -7.29
N SER A 16 15.61 12.92 -8.60
CA SER A 16 15.95 14.19 -9.23
C SER A 16 14.81 15.22 -9.22
N GLY A 17 13.56 14.76 -8.98
CA GLY A 17 12.37 15.60 -9.06
C GLY A 17 11.77 15.76 -10.45
N GLU A 18 12.28 15.07 -11.48
CA GLU A 18 11.64 14.99 -12.80
C GLU A 18 10.25 14.36 -12.70
N ILE A 19 10.10 13.36 -11.82
CA ILE A 19 8.80 12.83 -11.39
C ILE A 19 8.51 13.34 -9.98
N ILE A 20 7.44 14.10 -9.84
CA ILE A 20 7.02 14.63 -8.53
C ILE A 20 6.65 13.47 -7.61
N SER A 21 7.35 13.34 -6.50
CA SER A 21 7.22 12.25 -5.55
C SER A 21 7.41 12.75 -4.12
N CYS A 22 6.75 12.13 -3.17
CA CYS A 22 6.94 12.44 -1.76
C CYS A 22 8.29 11.96 -1.23
N LYS A 23 8.67 12.46 -0.08
CA LYS A 23 9.94 12.15 0.60
C LYS A 23 10.13 10.64 0.79
N LYS A 24 9.11 9.93 1.30
CA LYS A 24 9.22 8.49 1.57
C LYS A 24 9.32 7.64 0.30
N HIS A 25 8.61 8.00 -0.78
CA HIS A 25 8.77 7.32 -2.06
C HIS A 25 10.18 7.55 -2.64
N LYS A 26 10.75 8.75 -2.51
CA LYS A 26 12.15 9.00 -2.88
C LYS A 26 13.11 8.14 -2.09
N TRP A 27 12.89 7.97 -0.79
CA TRP A 27 13.68 7.06 0.04
C TRP A 27 13.56 5.58 -0.38
N ALA A 28 12.35 5.14 -0.80
CA ALA A 28 12.18 3.82 -1.39
C ALA A 28 12.98 3.66 -2.69
N CYS A 29 13.03 4.70 -3.52
CA CYS A 29 13.85 4.75 -4.73
C CYS A 29 15.36 4.71 -4.41
N GLU A 30 15.82 5.47 -3.44
CA GLU A 30 17.21 5.45 -2.97
C GLU A 30 17.61 4.09 -2.39
N ARG A 31 16.74 3.47 -1.60
CA ARG A 31 16.94 2.11 -1.08
C ARG A 31 17.13 1.11 -2.23
N PHE A 32 16.26 1.16 -3.24
CA PHE A 32 16.42 0.31 -4.42
C PHE A 32 17.75 0.56 -5.15
N LEU A 33 18.19 1.81 -5.32
CA LEU A 33 19.44 2.11 -5.98
C LEU A 33 20.66 1.64 -5.17
N ARG A 34 20.62 1.71 -3.83
CA ARG A 34 21.66 1.12 -2.96
C ARG A 34 21.72 -0.41 -3.11
N ASP A 35 20.55 -1.08 -3.18
CA ASP A 35 20.50 -2.53 -3.44
C ASP A 35 21.05 -2.89 -4.83
N ALA A 36 20.73 -2.06 -5.83
CA ALA A 36 21.24 -2.23 -7.20
C ALA A 36 22.76 -2.07 -7.26
N GLU A 37 23.31 -1.07 -6.57
CA GLU A 37 24.75 -0.84 -6.47
C GLU A 37 25.45 -2.03 -5.78
N LYS A 38 24.92 -2.49 -4.64
CA LYS A 38 25.46 -3.69 -3.95
C LYS A 38 25.45 -4.91 -4.86
N PHE A 39 24.35 -5.14 -5.59
CA PHE A 39 24.26 -6.25 -6.54
C PHE A 39 25.29 -6.17 -7.66
N GLU A 40 25.57 -4.96 -8.17
CA GLU A 40 26.51 -4.72 -9.29
C GLU A 40 27.97 -4.76 -8.85
N THR A 41 28.29 -4.46 -7.59
CA THR A 41 29.67 -4.23 -7.11
C THR A 41 30.13 -5.21 -6.05
N ASP A 42 29.23 -5.85 -5.30
CA ASP A 42 29.57 -6.76 -4.20
C ASP A 42 29.22 -8.21 -4.55
N PRO A 43 30.21 -9.08 -4.84
CA PRO A 43 29.99 -10.50 -5.10
C PRO A 43 29.35 -11.26 -3.93
N GLU A 44 29.55 -10.80 -2.67
CA GLU A 44 29.02 -11.43 -1.46
C GLU A 44 27.58 -10.97 -1.13
N TYR A 45 27.04 -9.94 -1.83
CA TYR A 45 25.66 -9.50 -1.63
C TYR A 45 24.70 -10.68 -1.79
N PRO A 46 23.84 -10.96 -0.81
CA PRO A 46 23.08 -12.22 -0.75
C PRO A 46 21.93 -12.34 -1.74
N TYR A 47 21.65 -11.26 -2.48
CA TYR A 47 20.56 -11.19 -3.45
C TYR A 47 21.07 -10.97 -4.86
N TYR A 48 20.26 -11.36 -5.85
CA TYR A 48 20.50 -11.09 -7.26
C TYR A 48 19.20 -10.70 -7.97
N TRP A 49 19.33 -9.98 -9.07
CA TRP A 49 18.21 -9.64 -9.91
C TRP A 49 17.94 -10.73 -10.94
N ASN A 50 16.68 -11.19 -11.02
CA ASN A 50 16.19 -12.12 -12.02
C ASN A 50 15.25 -11.41 -12.99
N GLU A 51 15.75 -11.06 -14.16
CA GLU A 51 14.97 -10.34 -15.19
C GLU A 51 13.80 -11.17 -15.71
N GLU A 52 13.94 -12.49 -15.85
CA GLU A 52 12.87 -13.36 -16.32
C GLU A 52 11.69 -13.38 -15.34
N ALA A 53 11.98 -13.40 -14.04
CA ALA A 53 10.94 -13.34 -13.01
C ALA A 53 10.23 -11.99 -13.00
N ALA A 54 10.96 -10.88 -13.17
CA ALA A 54 10.39 -9.55 -13.32
C ALA A 54 9.55 -9.43 -14.60
N GLN A 55 10.03 -9.96 -15.72
CA GLN A 55 9.29 -9.94 -16.98
C GLN A 55 8.03 -10.81 -16.90
N SER A 56 8.11 -11.97 -16.27
CA SER A 56 6.98 -12.89 -16.12
C SER A 56 5.76 -12.24 -15.46
N ILE A 57 5.93 -11.45 -14.39
CA ILE A 57 4.81 -10.77 -13.74
C ILE A 57 4.29 -9.60 -14.59
N VAL A 58 5.15 -8.91 -15.32
CA VAL A 58 4.73 -7.84 -16.24
C VAL A 58 3.86 -8.42 -17.37
N ASP A 59 4.31 -9.51 -17.99
CA ASP A 59 3.57 -10.20 -19.05
C ASP A 59 2.25 -10.79 -18.54
N TRP A 60 2.26 -11.26 -17.29
CA TRP A 60 1.07 -11.75 -16.62
C TRP A 60 -0.04 -10.70 -16.54
N PHE A 61 0.28 -9.48 -16.07
CA PHE A 61 -0.69 -8.41 -16.02
C PHE A 61 -1.25 -8.06 -17.40
N ALA A 62 -0.46 -8.10 -18.45
CA ALA A 62 -0.90 -7.85 -19.83
C ALA A 62 -1.91 -8.89 -20.34
N LEU A 63 -1.95 -10.09 -19.75
CA LEU A 63 -2.96 -11.10 -20.05
C LEU A 63 -4.30 -10.86 -19.33
N LEU A 64 -4.31 -10.08 -18.26
CA LEU A 64 -5.51 -9.71 -17.52
C LEU A 64 -6.22 -8.51 -18.16
N ARG A 65 -7.45 -8.24 -17.74
CA ARG A 65 -8.28 -7.16 -18.32
C ARG A 65 -8.72 -6.18 -17.24
N HIS A 66 -8.68 -4.89 -17.57
CA HIS A 66 -9.31 -3.88 -16.74
C HIS A 66 -10.79 -4.18 -16.55
N SER A 67 -11.25 -4.18 -15.32
CA SER A 67 -12.62 -4.53 -14.94
C SER A 67 -13.61 -3.38 -15.13
N LYS A 68 -13.15 -2.12 -15.03
CA LYS A 68 -13.98 -0.93 -14.93
C LYS A 68 -13.34 0.29 -15.63
N GLY A 69 -14.16 1.34 -15.78
CA GLY A 69 -13.72 2.63 -16.31
C GLY A 69 -13.46 2.61 -17.82
N ILE A 70 -12.80 3.66 -18.31
CA ILE A 70 -12.52 3.88 -19.75
C ILE A 70 -11.59 2.82 -20.37
N LEU A 71 -10.87 2.08 -19.54
CA LEU A 71 -9.98 1.00 -19.94
C LEU A 71 -10.65 -0.39 -19.86
N ALA A 72 -11.90 -0.49 -19.45
CA ALA A 72 -12.59 -1.77 -19.29
C ALA A 72 -12.41 -2.69 -20.51
N GLY A 73 -12.02 -3.94 -20.27
CA GLY A 73 -11.75 -4.94 -21.31
C GLY A 73 -10.38 -4.84 -22.00
N LYS A 74 -9.64 -3.74 -21.84
CA LYS A 74 -8.26 -3.60 -22.35
C LYS A 74 -7.25 -4.36 -21.48
N PRO A 75 -6.12 -4.82 -22.07
CA PRO A 75 -5.01 -5.39 -21.28
C PRO A 75 -4.52 -4.44 -20.20
N ILE A 76 -4.14 -4.99 -19.05
CA ILE A 76 -3.56 -4.21 -17.96
C ILE A 76 -2.07 -4.02 -18.22
N LEU A 77 -1.69 -2.79 -18.56
CA LEU A 77 -0.30 -2.39 -18.70
C LEU A 77 0.13 -1.67 -17.43
N LEU A 78 1.12 -2.22 -16.73
CA LEU A 78 1.63 -1.62 -15.50
C LEU A 78 2.22 -0.23 -15.76
N THR A 79 1.82 0.75 -14.97
CA THR A 79 2.45 2.07 -14.92
C THR A 79 3.90 1.97 -14.44
N GLU A 80 4.72 3.02 -14.64
CA GLU A 80 6.11 3.03 -14.16
C GLU A 80 6.20 2.84 -12.64
N TRP A 81 5.30 3.46 -11.88
CA TRP A 81 5.19 3.29 -10.43
C TRP A 81 4.84 1.85 -10.02
N GLN A 82 3.85 1.23 -10.66
CA GLN A 82 3.50 -0.18 -10.40
C GLN A 82 4.65 -1.11 -10.80
N ARG A 83 5.26 -0.87 -11.96
CA ARG A 83 6.42 -1.64 -12.43
C ARG A 83 7.58 -1.55 -11.44
N PHE A 84 7.87 -0.35 -10.91
CA PHE A 84 8.91 -0.15 -9.91
C PHE A 84 8.74 -1.06 -8.69
N ARG A 85 7.53 -1.19 -8.15
CA ARG A 85 7.25 -2.03 -6.98
C ARG A 85 7.15 -3.51 -7.33
N ILE A 86 6.34 -3.84 -8.32
CA ILE A 86 6.01 -5.23 -8.67
C ILE A 86 7.24 -5.97 -9.22
N CYS A 87 8.06 -5.32 -10.04
CA CYS A 87 9.30 -5.94 -10.52
C CYS A 87 10.31 -6.16 -9.40
N GLN A 88 10.38 -5.28 -8.38
CA GLN A 88 11.22 -5.54 -7.21
C GLN A 88 10.73 -6.75 -6.42
N LEU A 89 9.41 -6.85 -6.18
CA LEU A 89 8.82 -7.95 -5.43
C LEU A 89 9.17 -9.31 -6.04
N TYR A 90 9.16 -9.42 -7.36
CA TYR A 90 9.39 -10.70 -8.05
C TYR A 90 10.80 -10.86 -8.63
N GLY A 91 11.49 -9.77 -8.95
CA GLY A 91 12.81 -9.79 -9.57
C GLY A 91 13.96 -10.03 -8.59
N TRP A 92 13.87 -9.50 -7.37
CA TRP A 92 14.91 -9.77 -6.37
C TRP A 92 14.81 -11.18 -5.80
N ARG A 93 15.90 -11.95 -5.92
CA ARG A 93 15.99 -13.35 -5.49
C ARG A 93 17.19 -13.56 -4.55
N LYS A 94 17.07 -14.55 -3.65
CA LYS A 94 18.14 -14.97 -2.75
C LYS A 94 19.13 -15.86 -3.49
N LYS A 95 20.42 -15.57 -3.45
CA LYS A 95 21.46 -16.43 -4.05
C LYS A 95 21.44 -17.84 -3.48
N LYS A 96 21.15 -17.99 -2.18
CA LYS A 96 21.14 -19.27 -1.47
C LYS A 96 20.21 -20.32 -2.08
N ASN A 97 19.03 -19.93 -2.56
CA ASN A 97 17.99 -20.89 -2.94
C ASN A 97 17.12 -20.46 -4.13
N GLY A 98 17.35 -19.29 -4.71
CA GLY A 98 16.56 -18.73 -5.82
C GLY A 98 15.15 -18.28 -5.46
N MET A 99 14.79 -18.33 -4.17
CA MET A 99 13.46 -17.89 -3.70
C MET A 99 13.35 -16.37 -3.67
N ARG A 100 12.12 -15.85 -3.63
CA ARG A 100 11.83 -14.42 -3.50
C ARG A 100 12.54 -13.81 -2.28
N ARG A 101 13.14 -12.62 -2.47
CA ARG A 101 13.75 -11.87 -1.37
C ARG A 101 12.71 -11.41 -0.38
N PHE A 102 11.67 -10.74 -0.87
CA PHE A 102 10.66 -10.10 -0.05
C PHE A 102 9.57 -11.09 0.38
N LYS A 103 9.39 -11.21 1.68
CA LYS A 103 8.30 -11.99 2.31
C LYS A 103 7.13 -11.09 2.72
N LYS A 104 7.41 -9.80 2.88
CA LYS A 104 6.43 -8.78 3.21
C LYS A 104 6.47 -7.66 2.18
N ALA A 105 5.31 -7.09 1.88
CA ALA A 105 5.17 -5.89 1.08
C ALA A 105 4.15 -4.95 1.71
N PHE A 106 4.55 -3.71 1.97
CA PHE A 106 3.67 -2.65 2.46
C PHE A 106 3.60 -1.54 1.42
N THR A 107 2.39 -1.22 0.98
CA THR A 107 2.14 -0.09 0.08
C THR A 107 1.06 0.78 0.65
N GLU A 108 1.38 2.05 0.86
CA GLU A 108 0.42 3.05 1.28
C GLU A 108 0.30 4.14 0.22
N VAL A 109 -0.91 4.33 -0.31
CA VAL A 109 -1.19 5.27 -1.41
C VAL A 109 -2.65 5.70 -1.37
N ALA A 110 -2.95 6.92 -1.80
CA ALA A 110 -4.31 7.47 -1.84
C ALA A 110 -5.30 6.59 -2.61
N ARG A 111 -6.59 6.82 -2.42
CA ARG A 111 -7.66 6.11 -3.14
C ARG A 111 -7.58 6.32 -4.64
N LYS A 112 -8.10 5.33 -5.41
CA LYS A 112 -8.17 5.37 -6.89
C LYS A 112 -6.81 5.25 -7.60
N ASN A 113 -5.79 4.72 -6.92
CA ASN A 113 -4.49 4.38 -7.49
C ASN A 113 -4.36 2.87 -7.79
N ALA A 114 -5.43 2.23 -8.25
CA ALA A 114 -5.48 0.85 -8.74
C ALA A 114 -5.05 -0.26 -7.74
N LYS A 115 -5.14 -0.01 -6.41
CA LYS A 115 -4.73 -0.95 -5.35
C LYS A 115 -5.35 -2.34 -5.54
N SER A 116 -6.68 -2.45 -5.47
CA SER A 116 -7.38 -3.75 -5.53
C SER A 116 -7.16 -4.51 -6.83
N GLN A 117 -6.91 -3.80 -7.96
CA GLN A 117 -6.56 -4.42 -9.23
C GLN A 117 -5.15 -5.04 -9.18
N GLU A 118 -4.20 -4.37 -8.55
CA GLU A 118 -2.84 -4.88 -8.35
C GLU A 118 -2.85 -6.11 -7.44
N GLU A 119 -3.53 -6.04 -6.31
CA GLU A 119 -3.71 -7.16 -5.37
C GLU A 119 -4.33 -8.38 -6.04
N ALA A 120 -5.40 -8.17 -6.81
CA ALA A 120 -6.09 -9.23 -7.53
C ALA A 120 -5.18 -9.90 -8.58
N GLY A 121 -4.40 -9.09 -9.32
CA GLY A 121 -3.43 -9.60 -10.30
C GLY A 121 -2.33 -10.44 -9.66
N ILE A 122 -1.81 -10.01 -8.51
CA ILE A 122 -0.82 -10.73 -7.71
C ILE A 122 -1.43 -12.02 -7.13
N ALA A 123 -2.63 -11.97 -6.56
CA ALA A 123 -3.31 -13.16 -6.05
C ALA A 123 -3.47 -14.24 -7.12
N LEU A 124 -3.89 -13.88 -8.32
CA LEU A 124 -4.01 -14.79 -9.45
C LEU A 124 -2.64 -15.34 -9.91
N TYR A 125 -1.57 -14.54 -9.84
CA TYR A 125 -0.22 -14.96 -10.15
C TYR A 125 0.30 -15.99 -9.15
N GLU A 126 0.08 -15.76 -7.87
CA GLU A 126 0.52 -16.66 -6.79
C GLU A 126 -0.12 -18.06 -6.91
N ILE A 127 -1.43 -18.15 -7.17
CA ILE A 127 -2.10 -19.46 -7.31
C ILE A 127 -1.81 -20.19 -8.62
N SER A 128 -1.20 -19.52 -9.60
CA SER A 128 -0.95 -20.10 -10.92
C SER A 128 0.54 -20.22 -11.24
N VAL A 129 1.24 -19.10 -11.44
CA VAL A 129 2.65 -19.10 -11.86
C VAL A 129 3.56 -19.51 -10.72
N THR A 130 3.43 -18.87 -9.55
CA THR A 130 4.25 -19.21 -8.36
C THR A 130 3.99 -20.65 -7.92
N ALA A 131 2.72 -21.07 -7.83
CA ALA A 131 2.35 -22.43 -7.49
C ALA A 131 2.93 -23.47 -8.45
N THR A 132 2.89 -23.19 -9.76
CA THR A 132 3.46 -24.07 -10.78
C THR A 132 4.98 -24.17 -10.67
N LYS A 133 5.65 -23.04 -10.50
CA LYS A 133 7.12 -22.96 -10.34
C LYS A 133 7.58 -23.71 -9.10
N ASN A 134 6.90 -23.49 -7.98
CA ASN A 134 7.26 -24.09 -6.70
C ASN A 134 6.81 -25.54 -6.55
N ARG A 135 5.94 -26.03 -7.47
CA ARG A 135 5.29 -27.35 -7.37
C ARG A 135 4.61 -27.54 -6.00
N GLU A 136 3.86 -26.53 -5.60
CA GLU A 136 3.21 -26.43 -4.29
C GLU A 136 1.77 -25.94 -4.48
N VAL A 137 0.83 -26.47 -3.69
CA VAL A 137 -0.52 -25.90 -3.64
C VAL A 137 -0.45 -24.62 -2.83
N CYS A 138 -0.76 -23.49 -3.47
CA CYS A 138 -0.76 -22.19 -2.86
C CYS A 138 -2.17 -21.79 -2.41
N GLU A 139 -2.34 -21.59 -1.11
CA GLU A 139 -3.55 -21.01 -0.55
C GLU A 139 -3.34 -19.48 -0.48
N VAL A 140 -4.17 -18.74 -1.20
CA VAL A 140 -4.15 -17.28 -1.17
C VAL A 140 -5.42 -16.75 -0.51
N TYR A 141 -5.25 -15.91 0.49
CA TYR A 141 -6.37 -15.34 1.20
C TYR A 141 -6.39 -13.82 1.05
N THR A 142 -7.59 -13.25 0.89
CA THR A 142 -7.83 -11.82 0.90
C THR A 142 -8.57 -11.45 2.19
N ALA A 143 -7.92 -10.69 3.06
CA ALA A 143 -8.44 -10.37 4.38
C ALA A 143 -9.10 -8.99 4.43
N GLY A 144 -10.21 -8.89 5.15
CA GLY A 144 -10.92 -7.64 5.41
C GLY A 144 -11.68 -7.69 6.72
N VAL A 145 -11.89 -6.54 7.36
CA VAL A 145 -12.62 -6.45 8.63
C VAL A 145 -14.06 -6.96 8.46
N LYS A 146 -14.72 -6.58 7.38
CA LYS A 146 -16.06 -7.04 7.02
C LYS A 146 -16.02 -7.99 5.83
N ARG A 147 -16.99 -8.91 5.74
CA ARG A 147 -17.10 -9.86 4.63
C ARG A 147 -17.11 -9.19 3.25
N ASP A 148 -17.80 -8.07 3.11
CA ASP A 148 -17.84 -7.34 1.83
C ASP A 148 -16.49 -6.74 1.45
N GLN A 149 -15.69 -6.31 2.42
CA GLN A 149 -14.34 -5.80 2.20
C GLN A 149 -13.39 -6.91 1.76
N SER A 150 -13.41 -8.07 2.44
CA SER A 150 -12.55 -9.20 2.04
C SER A 150 -12.85 -9.71 0.62
N LYS A 151 -14.06 -9.45 0.11
CA LYS A 151 -14.47 -9.82 -1.25
C LYS A 151 -14.07 -8.81 -2.33
N ILE A 152 -13.60 -7.61 -1.99
CA ILE A 152 -13.25 -6.59 -2.99
C ILE A 152 -12.18 -7.11 -3.95
N VAL A 153 -11.07 -7.58 -3.42
CA VAL A 153 -9.94 -8.12 -4.21
C VAL A 153 -10.35 -9.41 -4.93
N PHE A 154 -11.09 -10.29 -4.26
CA PHE A 154 -11.62 -11.52 -4.83
C PHE A 154 -12.54 -11.25 -6.05
N ASN A 155 -13.50 -10.34 -5.91
CA ASN A 155 -14.40 -9.97 -6.99
C ASN A 155 -13.65 -9.28 -8.14
N GLU A 156 -12.64 -8.47 -7.83
CA GLU A 156 -11.79 -7.84 -8.85
C GLU A 156 -11.02 -8.91 -9.64
N ALA A 157 -10.49 -9.94 -8.97
CA ALA A 157 -9.83 -11.07 -9.63
C ALA A 157 -10.75 -11.81 -10.62
N ASP A 158 -12.01 -12.09 -10.24
CA ASP A 158 -12.99 -12.66 -11.16
C ASP A 158 -13.25 -11.74 -12.35
N LEU A 159 -13.47 -10.46 -12.10
CA LEU A 159 -13.73 -9.49 -13.19
C LEU A 159 -12.56 -9.38 -14.15
N MET A 160 -11.31 -9.35 -13.65
CA MET A 160 -10.10 -9.30 -14.48
C MET A 160 -9.90 -10.55 -15.34
N LEU A 161 -10.40 -11.70 -14.90
CA LEU A 161 -10.38 -12.94 -15.68
C LEU A 161 -11.43 -12.95 -16.80
N ARG A 162 -12.54 -12.20 -16.66
CA ARG A 162 -13.57 -12.11 -17.70
C ARG A 162 -12.98 -11.46 -18.95
N GLY A 163 -13.02 -12.13 -20.07
CA GLY A 163 -12.40 -11.66 -21.32
C GLY A 163 -10.86 -11.83 -21.39
N SER A 164 -10.23 -12.36 -20.34
CA SER A 164 -8.82 -12.75 -20.36
C SER A 164 -8.63 -14.09 -21.07
N PRO A 165 -7.53 -14.29 -21.84
CA PRO A 165 -7.18 -15.61 -22.38
C PRO A 165 -6.93 -16.65 -21.30
N LEU A 166 -6.72 -16.22 -20.06
CA LEU A 166 -6.48 -17.09 -18.91
C LEU A 166 -7.76 -17.68 -18.32
N ARG A 167 -8.96 -17.16 -18.64
CA ARG A 167 -10.23 -17.51 -17.99
C ARG A 167 -10.46 -19.03 -17.88
N LYS A 168 -10.13 -19.79 -18.92
CA LYS A 168 -10.32 -21.25 -18.97
C LYS A 168 -9.39 -22.04 -18.05
N LYS A 169 -8.39 -21.39 -17.46
CA LYS A 169 -7.44 -22.01 -16.52
C LYS A 169 -7.91 -21.93 -15.07
N PHE A 170 -9.03 -21.27 -14.83
CA PHE A 170 -9.55 -21.04 -13.48
C PHE A 170 -11.01 -21.49 -13.38
N ASP A 171 -11.30 -22.21 -12.32
CA ASP A 171 -12.67 -22.45 -11.87
C ASP A 171 -13.06 -21.36 -10.85
N VAL A 172 -14.15 -20.66 -11.14
CA VAL A 172 -14.59 -19.50 -10.35
C VAL A 172 -15.98 -19.76 -9.80
N THR A 173 -16.05 -19.83 -8.48
CA THR A 173 -17.30 -19.93 -7.72
C THR A 173 -17.58 -18.63 -6.97
N LYS A 174 -18.68 -18.52 -6.23
CA LYS A 174 -19.00 -17.34 -5.40
C LYS A 174 -18.08 -17.16 -4.19
N VAL A 175 -17.30 -18.18 -3.83
CA VAL A 175 -16.51 -18.23 -2.59
C VAL A 175 -15.05 -18.58 -2.81
N MET A 176 -14.67 -19.03 -4.01
CA MET A 176 -13.32 -19.49 -4.29
C MET A 176 -13.00 -19.40 -5.79
N ILE A 177 -11.78 -18.97 -6.10
CA ILE A 177 -11.19 -19.04 -7.44
C ILE A 177 -10.08 -20.09 -7.37
N THR A 178 -10.19 -21.15 -8.16
CA THR A 178 -9.22 -22.26 -8.16
C THR A 178 -8.49 -22.32 -9.49
N HIS A 179 -7.16 -22.40 -9.46
CA HIS A 179 -6.37 -22.70 -10.66
C HIS A 179 -6.43 -24.21 -10.95
N THR A 180 -7.03 -24.58 -12.06
CA THR A 180 -7.39 -25.98 -12.37
C THR A 180 -6.21 -26.94 -12.43
N LYS A 181 -5.02 -26.45 -12.84
CA LYS A 181 -3.82 -27.28 -12.98
C LYS A 181 -3.13 -27.59 -11.65
N THR A 182 -3.09 -26.63 -10.72
CA THR A 182 -2.34 -26.76 -9.45
C THR A 182 -3.24 -27.12 -8.27
N GLY A 183 -4.55 -26.88 -8.36
CA GLY A 183 -5.47 -26.96 -7.22
C GLY A 183 -5.35 -25.79 -6.25
N SER A 184 -4.45 -24.85 -6.51
CA SER A 184 -4.26 -23.64 -5.69
C SER A 184 -5.46 -22.71 -5.81
N PHE A 185 -5.76 -21.94 -4.75
CA PHE A 185 -6.99 -21.16 -4.72
C PHE A 185 -6.84 -19.78 -4.05
N ILE A 186 -7.79 -18.88 -4.39
CA ILE A 186 -8.03 -17.61 -3.69
C ILE A 186 -9.35 -17.73 -2.93
N LYS A 187 -9.34 -17.35 -1.65
CA LYS A 187 -10.53 -17.34 -0.79
C LYS A 187 -10.57 -16.08 0.07
N PRO A 188 -11.71 -15.36 0.16
CA PRO A 188 -11.85 -14.24 1.09
C PRO A 188 -11.98 -14.75 2.53
N LEU A 189 -11.33 -14.02 3.48
CA LEU A 189 -11.45 -14.20 4.92
C LEU A 189 -11.97 -12.93 5.57
N SER A 190 -12.87 -13.05 6.55
CA SER A 190 -13.33 -11.94 7.37
C SER A 190 -13.48 -12.33 8.83
N LYS A 191 -13.40 -11.37 9.74
CA LYS A 191 -13.66 -11.58 11.18
C LYS A 191 -15.09 -12.06 11.45
N GLU A 192 -16.06 -11.68 10.61
CA GLU A 192 -17.47 -12.09 10.73
C GLU A 192 -17.66 -13.61 10.51
N ASP A 193 -16.70 -14.26 9.87
CA ASP A 193 -16.74 -15.70 9.62
C ASP A 193 -16.23 -16.56 10.81
N GLY A 194 -15.98 -15.93 11.96
CA GLY A 194 -15.46 -16.59 13.16
C GLY A 194 -13.95 -16.76 13.16
N LYS A 195 -13.40 -17.81 13.81
CA LYS A 195 -11.94 -18.11 13.87
C LYS A 195 -11.37 -18.46 12.48
N SER A 196 -11.50 -17.54 11.56
CA SER A 196 -11.37 -17.72 10.11
C SER A 196 -9.93 -17.89 9.62
N GLY A 197 -8.95 -17.94 10.49
CA GLY A 197 -7.56 -18.18 10.14
C GLY A 197 -6.95 -19.43 10.76
N ASP A 198 -7.59 -19.99 11.80
CA ASP A 198 -7.04 -21.15 12.51
C ASP A 198 -6.95 -22.37 11.58
N GLY A 199 -5.76 -22.92 11.41
CA GLY A 199 -5.49 -24.09 10.58
C GLY A 199 -5.24 -23.82 9.10
N THR A 200 -5.17 -22.54 8.67
CA THR A 200 -4.74 -22.17 7.31
C THR A 200 -3.22 -22.00 7.24
N ASN A 201 -2.64 -22.21 6.05
CA ASN A 201 -1.23 -22.00 5.78
C ASN A 201 -1.06 -21.14 4.51
N PRO A 202 -1.27 -19.81 4.61
CA PRO A 202 -1.34 -18.95 3.45
C PRO A 202 0.01 -18.87 2.72
N ALA A 203 0.05 -19.26 1.44
CA ALA A 203 1.18 -18.93 0.57
C ALA A 203 1.23 -17.43 0.27
N ALA A 204 0.06 -16.79 0.20
CA ALA A 204 -0.04 -15.34 0.24
C ALA A 204 -1.27 -14.90 1.04
N LEU A 205 -1.07 -13.90 1.89
CA LEU A 205 -2.15 -13.20 2.58
C LEU A 205 -2.15 -11.75 2.13
N ILE A 206 -3.26 -11.31 1.56
CA ILE A 206 -3.46 -9.94 1.10
C ILE A 206 -4.40 -9.23 2.08
N VAL A 207 -3.90 -8.20 2.74
CA VAL A 207 -4.65 -7.40 3.71
C VAL A 207 -4.94 -6.04 3.08
N ASP A 208 -6.16 -5.89 2.55
CA ASP A 208 -6.63 -4.62 1.97
C ASP A 208 -7.20 -3.71 3.06
N GLU A 209 -7.01 -2.40 2.89
CA GLU A 209 -7.50 -1.34 3.79
C GLU A 209 -7.10 -1.58 5.26
N TYR A 210 -5.82 -1.93 5.50
CA TYR A 210 -5.32 -2.30 6.84
C TYR A 210 -5.53 -1.19 7.88
N HIS A 211 -5.63 0.08 7.45
CA HIS A 211 -5.96 1.21 8.34
C HIS A 211 -7.31 1.06 9.07
N GLN A 212 -8.17 0.13 8.64
CA GLN A 212 -9.46 -0.15 9.29
C GLN A 212 -9.42 -1.34 10.25
N HIS A 213 -8.30 -2.05 10.34
CA HIS A 213 -8.16 -3.23 11.19
C HIS A 213 -7.81 -2.84 12.63
N PRO A 214 -8.69 -3.12 13.61
CA PRO A 214 -8.44 -2.74 15.01
C PRO A 214 -7.46 -3.68 15.73
N THR A 215 -7.07 -4.80 15.11
CA THR A 215 -6.18 -5.81 15.69
C THR A 215 -5.20 -6.34 14.65
N THR A 216 -4.14 -7.03 15.10
CA THR A 216 -3.09 -7.64 14.28
C THR A 216 -3.44 -9.03 13.75
N GLU A 217 -4.62 -9.57 14.02
CA GLU A 217 -4.98 -10.97 13.77
C GLU A 217 -4.61 -11.48 12.37
N PHE A 218 -4.96 -10.76 11.29
CA PHE A 218 -4.60 -11.15 9.93
C PHE A 218 -3.11 -10.95 9.64
N TYR A 219 -2.50 -9.93 10.23
CA TYR A 219 -1.07 -9.73 10.12
C TYR A 219 -0.29 -10.90 10.72
N ASP A 220 -0.64 -11.33 11.92
CA ASP A 220 -0.02 -12.44 12.63
C ASP A 220 -0.22 -13.77 11.88
N LEU A 221 -1.40 -13.97 11.27
CA LEU A 221 -1.68 -15.11 10.41
C LEU A 221 -0.72 -15.16 9.20
N GLY A 222 -0.46 -14.01 8.56
CA GLY A 222 0.46 -13.92 7.43
C GLY A 222 1.91 -14.19 7.81
N LEU A 223 2.33 -13.77 9.00
CA LEU A 223 3.67 -14.04 9.51
C LEU A 223 3.89 -15.52 9.85
N GLY A 224 2.84 -16.24 10.27
CA GLY A 224 2.89 -17.66 10.61
C GLY A 224 2.97 -18.60 9.41
N ALA A 225 2.96 -18.10 8.19
CA ALA A 225 2.96 -18.89 6.97
C ALA A 225 4.22 -19.75 6.80
N ASN A 226 4.02 -21.06 6.54
CA ASN A 226 5.10 -22.03 6.31
C ASN A 226 5.02 -22.62 4.91
N THR A 227 5.32 -21.80 3.91
CA THR A 227 5.38 -22.15 2.49
C THR A 227 6.76 -21.80 1.91
N LYS A 228 7.04 -22.21 0.67
CA LYS A 228 8.36 -21.95 0.05
C LYS A 228 8.66 -20.48 -0.16
N GLU A 229 7.67 -19.73 -0.64
CA GLU A 229 7.78 -18.28 -0.90
C GLU A 229 6.60 -17.52 -0.27
N PRO A 230 6.49 -17.47 1.08
CA PRO A 230 5.36 -16.79 1.72
C PRO A 230 5.34 -15.30 1.37
N LEU A 231 4.14 -14.72 1.27
CA LEU A 231 3.93 -13.30 1.03
C LEU A 231 2.83 -12.74 1.92
N LEU A 232 3.20 -11.86 2.85
CA LEU A 232 2.25 -10.96 3.49
C LEU A 232 2.23 -9.65 2.73
N MET A 233 1.14 -9.35 2.04
CA MET A 233 0.96 -8.13 1.25
C MET A 233 -0.07 -7.23 1.91
N ILE A 234 0.33 -6.02 2.24
CA ILE A 234 -0.53 -5.00 2.84
C ILE A 234 -0.61 -3.83 1.88
N ILE A 235 -1.81 -3.51 1.43
CA ILE A 235 -2.07 -2.29 0.67
C ILE A 235 -3.15 -1.49 1.37
N THR A 236 -2.88 -0.21 1.65
CA THR A 236 -3.78 0.61 2.44
C THR A 236 -3.77 2.08 1.98
N THR A 237 -4.68 2.86 2.55
CA THR A 237 -4.62 4.32 2.59
C THR A 237 -4.36 4.77 4.02
N ALA A 238 -4.03 6.04 4.21
CA ALA A 238 -4.07 6.66 5.51
C ALA A 238 -5.49 6.60 6.13
N GLY A 239 -5.54 6.50 7.43
CA GLY A 239 -6.76 6.44 8.24
C GLY A 239 -6.96 7.65 9.13
N VAL A 240 -7.98 7.54 9.98
CA VAL A 240 -8.40 8.60 10.94
C VAL A 240 -8.23 8.18 12.39
N ASP A 241 -7.75 6.96 12.63
CA ASP A 241 -7.47 6.43 13.97
C ASP A 241 -6.00 6.05 14.07
N LEU A 242 -5.25 6.88 14.77
CA LEU A 242 -3.80 6.70 14.98
C LEU A 242 -3.48 5.66 16.06
N THR A 243 -4.49 5.07 16.69
CA THR A 243 -4.29 4.00 17.71
C THR A 243 -4.29 2.61 17.08
N TYR A 244 -4.75 2.47 15.84
CA TYR A 244 -4.80 1.17 15.17
C TYR A 244 -3.43 0.66 14.76
N PRO A 245 -3.25 -0.69 14.70
CA PRO A 245 -1.97 -1.32 14.38
C PRO A 245 -1.33 -0.86 13.07
N CYS A 246 -2.15 -0.51 12.08
CA CYS A 246 -1.64 -0.01 10.81
C CYS A 246 -0.77 1.24 10.98
N TYR A 247 -1.18 2.18 11.85
CA TYR A 247 -0.38 3.38 12.13
C TYR A 247 0.72 3.12 13.15
N THR A 248 0.34 2.57 14.33
CA THR A 248 1.26 2.46 15.47
C THR A 248 2.40 1.47 15.23
N MET A 249 2.17 0.45 14.41
CA MET A 249 3.15 -0.59 14.09
C MET A 249 3.67 -0.45 12.66
N GLU A 250 2.83 -0.72 11.65
CA GLU A 250 3.31 -0.90 10.27
C GLU A 250 3.79 0.41 9.63
N TYR A 251 2.96 1.46 9.62
CA TYR A 251 3.37 2.73 9.03
C TYR A 251 4.61 3.32 9.72
N THR A 252 4.66 3.25 11.06
CA THR A 252 5.80 3.74 11.85
C THR A 252 7.06 2.91 11.55
N TYR A 253 6.96 1.58 11.55
CA TYR A 253 8.07 0.70 11.26
C TYR A 253 8.55 0.83 9.81
N CYS A 254 7.63 0.82 8.85
CA CYS A 254 7.92 1.00 7.42
C CYS A 254 8.56 2.37 7.13
N SER A 255 8.10 3.43 7.80
CA SER A 255 8.72 4.76 7.69
C SER A 255 10.16 4.76 8.15
N ARG A 256 10.48 4.04 9.24
CA ARG A 256 11.86 3.89 9.74
C ARG A 256 12.74 3.04 8.82
N ILE A 257 12.19 1.99 8.18
CA ILE A 257 12.92 1.19 7.17
C ILE A 257 13.32 2.06 5.97
N LEU A 258 12.46 3.00 5.57
CA LEU A 258 12.75 3.89 4.44
C LEU A 258 13.72 5.00 4.80
N ASP A 259 13.65 5.52 6.04
CA ASP A 259 14.43 6.68 6.49
C ASP A 259 15.95 6.38 6.46
N PRO A 260 16.74 7.06 5.62
CA PRO A 260 18.18 6.82 5.51
C PRO A 260 18.98 7.21 6.77
N PHE A 261 18.36 7.91 7.71
CA PHE A 261 18.95 8.30 9.00
C PHE A 261 18.58 7.36 10.14
N SER A 262 17.73 6.36 9.86
CA SER A 262 17.35 5.32 10.82
C SER A 262 18.33 4.16 10.77
N ASP A 263 18.54 3.51 11.92
CA ASP A 263 19.29 2.27 12.08
C ASP A 263 18.44 0.99 11.87
N VAL A 264 17.16 1.17 11.46
CA VAL A 264 16.24 0.07 11.23
C VAL A 264 16.38 -0.46 9.81
N GLU A 265 16.75 -1.72 9.69
CA GLU A 265 16.81 -2.44 8.41
C GLU A 265 15.91 -3.69 8.43
N ASP A 266 15.17 -3.91 7.36
CA ASP A 266 14.48 -5.18 7.07
C ASP A 266 14.60 -5.48 5.57
N GLU A 267 15.59 -6.28 5.21
CA GLU A 267 15.90 -6.59 3.82
C GLU A 267 14.84 -7.45 3.11
N GLU A 268 13.98 -8.13 3.86
CA GLU A 268 12.90 -8.97 3.34
C GLU A 268 11.54 -8.26 3.29
N TYR A 269 11.51 -6.96 3.65
CA TYR A 269 10.30 -6.14 3.59
C TYR A 269 10.39 -5.09 2.47
N LEU A 270 9.56 -5.23 1.45
CA LEU A 270 9.37 -4.22 0.41
C LEU A 270 8.41 -3.15 0.91
N VAL A 271 8.86 -1.90 0.93
CA VAL A 271 8.06 -0.78 1.44
C VAL A 271 7.96 0.32 0.38
N ASP A 272 6.76 0.83 0.18
CA ASP A 272 6.50 2.03 -0.62
C ASP A 272 5.35 2.85 -0.03
N ILE A 273 5.61 4.14 0.24
CA ILE A 273 4.64 5.07 0.83
C ILE A 273 4.56 6.30 -0.06
N CYS A 274 3.37 6.56 -0.62
CA CYS A 274 3.03 7.72 -1.42
C CYS A 274 2.00 8.57 -0.67
N GLU A 275 2.46 9.65 -0.05
CA GLU A 275 1.66 10.57 0.77
C GLU A 275 1.96 12.02 0.44
N MET A 276 1.15 12.95 0.86
CA MET A 276 1.52 14.37 0.85
C MET A 276 2.47 14.66 2.00
N ASP A 277 3.60 15.31 1.72
CA ASP A 277 4.59 15.61 2.75
C ASP A 277 4.05 16.62 3.77
N THR A 278 4.54 16.58 5.03
CA THR A 278 4.05 17.39 6.13
C THR A 278 4.13 18.89 5.86
N GLU A 279 5.20 19.35 5.21
CA GLU A 279 5.38 20.73 4.81
C GLU A 279 4.37 21.21 3.76
N ASP A 280 3.73 20.31 3.03
CA ASP A 280 2.80 20.65 1.97
C ASP A 280 1.35 20.76 2.48
N TYR A 281 0.92 19.87 3.38
CA TYR A 281 -0.47 19.94 3.88
C TYR A 281 -0.62 20.86 5.11
N GLY A 282 0.47 21.26 5.73
CA GLY A 282 0.49 22.24 6.81
C GLY A 282 0.29 23.69 6.35
N ASP A 283 0.37 23.97 5.06
CA ASP A 283 0.21 25.27 4.43
C ASP A 283 -0.95 25.22 3.43
N LEU A 284 -1.94 26.12 3.58
CA LEU A 284 -3.15 26.11 2.74
C LEU A 284 -2.90 26.45 1.28
N GLU A 285 -1.88 27.27 0.98
CA GLU A 285 -1.50 27.60 -0.40
C GLU A 285 -0.85 26.38 -1.07
N ARG A 286 0.08 25.72 -0.36
CA ARG A 286 0.71 24.49 -0.83
C ARG A 286 -0.27 23.33 -0.95
N LEU A 287 -1.20 23.20 0.01
CA LEU A 287 -2.26 22.20 -0.06
C LEU A 287 -3.10 22.33 -1.33
N GLY A 288 -3.33 23.56 -1.79
CA GLY A 288 -4.06 23.85 -3.03
C GLY A 288 -3.25 23.67 -4.33
N ASN A 289 -1.96 23.42 -4.24
CA ASN A 289 -1.12 23.21 -5.43
C ASN A 289 -1.31 21.81 -6.00
N GLU A 290 -1.98 21.71 -7.15
CA GLU A 290 -2.32 20.45 -7.81
C GLU A 290 -1.10 19.60 -8.18
N GLU A 291 0.04 20.22 -8.49
CA GLU A 291 1.27 19.48 -8.81
C GLU A 291 1.73 18.63 -7.63
N LEU A 292 1.57 19.13 -6.39
CA LEU A 292 1.95 18.39 -5.19
C LEU A 292 1.06 17.17 -4.92
N TRP A 293 -0.16 17.14 -5.46
CA TRP A 293 -1.06 15.99 -5.28
C TRP A 293 -0.55 14.70 -5.97
N HIS A 294 0.38 14.84 -6.93
CA HIS A 294 1.09 13.71 -7.52
C HIS A 294 1.84 12.88 -6.47
N LYS A 295 2.30 13.50 -5.38
CA LYS A 295 3.03 12.82 -4.29
C LYS A 295 2.25 11.65 -3.69
N ALA A 296 0.93 11.82 -3.52
CA ALA A 296 0.03 10.80 -3.00
C ALA A 296 -0.71 10.00 -4.11
N ASN A 297 -0.64 10.45 -5.37
CA ASN A 297 -1.47 9.93 -6.45
C ASN A 297 -0.66 9.60 -7.72
N PRO A 298 0.26 8.63 -7.67
CA PRO A 298 1.15 8.31 -8.78
C PRO A 298 0.43 7.76 -10.02
N ILE A 299 -0.83 7.32 -9.90
CA ILE A 299 -1.67 6.91 -11.03
C ILE A 299 -2.81 7.89 -11.25
N ARG A 300 -3.58 8.23 -10.22
CA ARG A 300 -4.82 9.02 -10.36
C ARG A 300 -4.56 10.38 -11.01
N MET A 301 -3.41 11.00 -10.76
CA MET A 301 -3.02 12.28 -11.35
C MET A 301 -2.44 12.19 -12.77
N THR A 302 -2.32 10.99 -13.35
CA THR A 302 -1.78 10.83 -14.71
C THR A 302 -2.84 10.94 -15.81
N TYR A 303 -4.13 11.04 -15.48
CA TYR A 303 -5.22 11.13 -16.44
C TYR A 303 -6.26 12.18 -16.02
N GLU A 304 -6.85 12.84 -17.02
CA GLU A 304 -7.70 14.02 -16.87
C GLU A 304 -8.89 13.80 -15.92
N ASP A 305 -9.68 12.72 -16.11
CA ASP A 305 -10.84 12.40 -15.23
C ASP A 305 -10.42 12.20 -13.75
N GLY A 306 -9.22 11.68 -13.51
CA GLY A 306 -8.65 11.56 -12.17
C GLY A 306 -8.32 12.91 -11.52
N GLN A 307 -7.69 13.80 -12.31
CA GLN A 307 -7.37 15.17 -11.90
C GLN A 307 -8.64 15.97 -11.62
N ASP A 308 -9.62 15.94 -12.53
CA ASP A 308 -10.89 16.67 -12.36
C ASP A 308 -11.65 16.24 -11.10
N LYS A 309 -11.65 14.96 -10.81
CA LYS A 309 -12.29 14.44 -9.58
C LYS A 309 -11.58 14.92 -8.32
N ILE A 310 -10.24 14.95 -8.28
CA ILE A 310 -9.51 15.49 -7.11
C ILE A 310 -9.77 16.98 -6.96
N ARG A 311 -9.79 17.76 -8.06
CA ARG A 311 -10.15 19.18 -8.05
C ARG A 311 -11.53 19.42 -7.43
N GLY A 312 -12.51 18.60 -7.85
CA GLY A 312 -13.87 18.67 -7.30
C GLY A 312 -13.91 18.36 -5.79
N GLU A 313 -13.20 17.32 -5.35
CA GLU A 313 -13.10 16.93 -3.94
C GLU A 313 -12.38 18.01 -3.11
N TYR A 314 -11.31 18.63 -3.62
CA TYR A 314 -10.63 19.76 -2.98
C TYR A 314 -11.53 20.99 -2.84
N LYS A 315 -12.26 21.36 -3.92
CA LYS A 315 -13.19 22.49 -3.89
C LYS A 315 -14.24 22.32 -2.78
N ILE A 316 -14.81 21.13 -2.63
CA ILE A 316 -15.76 20.83 -1.57
C ILE A 316 -15.09 20.91 -0.19
N ALA A 317 -13.91 20.32 -0.04
CA ALA A 317 -13.19 20.30 1.23
C ALA A 317 -12.76 21.71 1.69
N LYS A 318 -12.45 22.60 0.75
CA LYS A 318 -12.12 23.99 1.04
C LYS A 318 -13.29 24.79 1.59
N GLU A 319 -14.51 24.55 1.07
CA GLU A 319 -15.73 25.27 1.48
C GLU A 319 -16.43 24.63 2.68
N ILE A 320 -16.24 23.31 2.89
CA ILE A 320 -16.92 22.54 3.94
C ILE A 320 -15.83 21.84 4.80
N PRO A 321 -15.48 22.40 5.99
CA PRO A 321 -14.39 21.89 6.82
C PRO A 321 -14.52 20.41 7.20
N GLU A 322 -15.73 19.89 7.35
CA GLU A 322 -16.01 18.50 7.66
C GLU A 322 -15.50 17.53 6.58
N HIS A 323 -15.40 18.00 5.33
CA HIS A 323 -14.85 17.22 4.22
C HIS A 323 -13.32 17.25 4.15
N MET A 324 -12.65 18.17 4.87
CA MET A 324 -11.19 18.31 4.82
C MET A 324 -10.48 17.05 5.32
N THR A 325 -10.94 16.46 6.41
CA THR A 325 -10.38 15.19 6.93
C THR A 325 -10.48 14.08 5.90
N ALA A 326 -11.61 13.95 5.20
CA ALA A 326 -11.77 12.97 4.15
C ALA A 326 -10.87 13.27 2.94
N PHE A 327 -10.68 14.52 2.55
CA PHE A 327 -9.78 14.93 1.48
C PHE A 327 -8.33 14.59 1.84
N LEU A 328 -7.86 14.98 3.01
CA LEU A 328 -6.51 14.69 3.48
C LEU A 328 -6.23 13.18 3.51
N THR A 329 -7.12 12.39 4.12
CA THR A 329 -6.88 10.94 4.26
C THR A 329 -7.09 10.17 2.96
N LYS A 330 -8.12 10.47 2.18
CA LYS A 330 -8.52 9.66 1.03
C LYS A 330 -7.87 10.09 -0.28
N CYS A 331 -7.62 11.42 -0.44
CA CYS A 331 -7.06 11.97 -1.66
C CYS A 331 -5.57 12.27 -1.55
N LEU A 332 -5.09 12.63 -0.37
CA LEU A 332 -3.69 13.01 -0.14
C LEU A 332 -2.92 12.02 0.73
N ASN A 333 -3.60 10.97 1.19
CA ASN A 333 -2.98 9.89 1.97
C ASN A 333 -2.26 10.38 3.22
N VAL A 334 -2.84 11.34 3.92
CA VAL A 334 -2.32 11.94 5.15
C VAL A 334 -3.03 11.33 6.34
N TRP A 335 -2.29 10.81 7.31
CA TRP A 335 -2.84 10.35 8.58
C TRP A 335 -3.33 11.53 9.42
N VAL A 336 -4.57 11.47 9.83
CA VAL A 336 -5.22 12.52 10.63
C VAL A 336 -5.92 11.87 11.81
N GLN A 337 -5.64 12.35 13.04
CA GLN A 337 -6.45 11.95 14.17
C GLN A 337 -7.81 12.65 14.06
N ALA A 338 -8.83 11.93 13.62
CA ALA A 338 -10.19 12.42 13.71
C ALA A 338 -10.63 12.35 15.17
N GLN A 339 -10.81 13.49 15.81
CA GLN A 339 -11.55 13.55 17.04
C GLN A 339 -13.04 13.47 16.67
N GLU A 340 -13.69 12.33 16.92
CA GLU A 340 -15.14 12.29 16.98
C GLU A 340 -15.57 13.25 18.08
N ASN A 341 -16.16 14.39 17.70
CA ASN A 341 -16.58 15.46 18.61
C ASN A 341 -15.47 16.05 19.49
N GLY A 342 -14.44 16.59 18.88
CA GLY A 342 -13.44 17.38 19.60
C GLY A 342 -14.15 18.47 20.43
N TYR A 343 -14.18 18.30 21.75
CA TYR A 343 -14.79 19.25 22.70
C TYR A 343 -14.22 20.67 22.54
N MET A 344 -13.02 20.78 21.96
CA MET A 344 -12.32 22.05 21.79
C MET A 344 -11.84 22.27 20.35
N ASP A 345 -12.09 23.46 19.84
CA ASP A 345 -11.44 23.99 18.64
C ASP A 345 -9.97 24.25 18.98
N MET A 346 -9.06 23.38 18.48
CA MET A 346 -7.63 23.44 18.78
C MET A 346 -6.96 24.72 18.26
N ALA A 347 -7.49 25.35 17.22
CA ALA A 347 -6.96 26.63 16.73
C ALA A 347 -7.32 27.75 17.72
N LYS A 348 -8.53 27.78 18.22
CA LYS A 348 -8.96 28.70 19.29
C LYS A 348 -8.22 28.41 20.60
N TRP A 349 -8.03 27.13 20.93
CA TRP A 349 -7.26 26.74 22.11
C TRP A 349 -5.82 27.25 22.04
N LYS A 350 -5.13 27.05 20.93
CA LYS A 350 -3.78 27.56 20.71
C LYS A 350 -3.73 29.09 20.72
N ALA A 351 -4.74 29.77 20.21
CA ALA A 351 -4.85 31.22 20.25
C ALA A 351 -5.05 31.78 21.70
N CYS A 352 -5.45 30.93 22.63
CA CYS A 352 -5.53 31.28 24.06
C CYS A 352 -4.20 31.09 24.80
N GLN A 353 -3.16 30.59 24.11
CA GLN A 353 -1.84 30.41 24.71
C GLN A 353 -1.26 31.78 25.10
N VAL A 354 -0.80 31.88 26.32
CA VAL A 354 -0.04 33.02 26.82
C VAL A 354 1.39 32.57 27.16
N ASP A 355 2.37 33.40 26.86
CA ASP A 355 3.79 33.07 27.09
C ASP A 355 4.14 33.04 28.57
N GLU A 356 3.42 33.80 29.41
CA GLU A 356 3.59 33.81 30.86
C GLU A 356 2.24 33.88 31.58
N ILE A 357 2.07 33.04 32.60
CA ILE A 357 0.97 33.17 33.54
C ILE A 357 1.31 34.32 34.51
N PRO A 358 0.44 35.36 34.70
CA PRO A 358 0.71 36.43 35.63
C PRO A 358 0.92 35.87 37.05
N ILE A 359 2.14 35.97 37.56
CA ILE A 359 2.50 35.44 38.91
C ILE A 359 1.77 36.13 40.03
N ASN A 360 1.22 37.35 39.80
CA ASN A 360 0.53 38.10 40.84
C ASN A 360 -0.96 37.73 40.90
N THR A 361 -1.25 36.73 41.68
CA THR A 361 -2.66 36.27 41.96
C THR A 361 -3.32 36.96 43.12
N LYS A 362 -2.77 38.06 43.65
CA LYS A 362 -3.29 38.77 44.81
C LYS A 362 -4.66 39.35 44.51
N GLY A 363 -5.71 38.83 45.17
CA GLY A 363 -7.10 39.22 44.99
C GLY A 363 -7.88 38.36 43.95
N MET A 364 -7.31 37.33 43.40
CA MET A 364 -7.97 36.37 42.52
C MET A 364 -8.46 35.14 43.28
N SER A 365 -9.67 34.64 42.95
CA SER A 365 -10.11 33.33 43.38
C SER A 365 -9.61 32.27 42.40
N VAL A 366 -8.90 31.26 42.90
CA VAL A 366 -8.36 30.16 42.08
C VAL A 366 -9.18 28.89 42.37
N TYR A 367 -9.65 28.25 41.30
CA TYR A 367 -10.30 26.94 41.34
C TYR A 367 -9.37 25.91 40.72
N VAL A 368 -9.07 24.84 41.48
CA VAL A 368 -8.20 23.77 41.02
C VAL A 368 -9.00 22.50 40.92
N GLY A 369 -9.03 21.89 39.73
CA GLY A 369 -9.59 20.58 39.50
C GLY A 369 -8.46 19.57 39.29
N PHE A 370 -8.55 18.42 39.95
CA PHE A 370 -7.68 17.28 39.72
C PHE A 370 -8.52 16.16 39.11
N ASP A 371 -8.06 15.60 38.00
CA ASP A 371 -8.53 14.33 37.43
C ASP A 371 -7.50 13.24 37.76
N MET A 372 -7.95 12.11 38.34
CA MET A 372 -7.10 10.99 38.73
C MET A 372 -7.37 9.78 37.85
#